data_e441debd8d5025283a5729512df0b1d0
#
_entry.id   e441debd8d5025283a5729512df0b1d0
#
_cell.length_a   1.000
_cell.length_b   1.000
_cell.length_c   1.000
_cell.angle_alpha   90.00
_cell.angle_beta   90.00
_cell.angle_gamma   90.00
#
_symmetry.space_group_name_H-M   'P 1'
#
loop_
_entity.id
_entity.type
_entity.pdbx_description
1 polymer ?
#
loop_
_entity_poly.entity_id
_entity_poly.type
_entity_poly.pdbx_seq_one_letter_code
_entity_poly.pdbx_strand_id
1 'polypeptide(L)'
;MDGVLADMDATLARLAEQEFGVTAKGGAPQGEEREQLAAAGEEGREAPPPYDTALLNALTARQQSRLWQRVRGTRNFWESLDECEPGTVRRIQKLAHELRWDVLFVTQRPRTAGRTQQLQTQHWLRRHGFEYPAVYTTIGSRGAIAAALTLDAHVDDRLQNCVDVAAESKAWPVLVWRDAESFDRVGTGARNLGIAVVRTLAEALDQIEQADRAPSQPEPPALFDRLRRAFR
;
A
#
# COMPACT_ATOMS: atom_id res chain seq x y z
N MET A 1 -0.19 0.14 -3.29
CA MET A 1 -0.13 -0.62 -4.58
C MET A 1 0.10 -2.11 -4.32
N ASP A 2 1.31 -2.49 -3.92
CA ASP A 2 1.61 -3.90 -3.59
C ASP A 2 0.88 -4.24 -2.30
N GLY A 3 0.33 -5.45 -2.18
CA GLY A 3 -0.52 -5.85 -1.07
C GLY A 3 -1.95 -5.28 -1.07
N VAL A 4 -2.20 -4.19 -1.78
CA VAL A 4 -3.55 -3.62 -1.98
C VAL A 4 -4.14 -4.06 -3.31
N LEU A 5 -3.45 -3.77 -4.41
CA LEU A 5 -3.87 -4.06 -5.78
C LEU A 5 -3.12 -5.24 -6.39
N ALA A 6 -1.79 -5.21 -6.31
CA ALA A 6 -0.91 -6.21 -6.92
C ALA A 6 -0.46 -7.23 -5.87
N ASP A 7 -0.64 -8.52 -6.16
CA ASP A 7 -0.28 -9.63 -5.29
C ASP A 7 1.21 -9.95 -5.39
N MET A 8 1.99 -9.16 -4.69
CA MET A 8 3.42 -9.36 -4.57
C MET A 8 3.75 -10.58 -3.71
N ASP A 9 2.99 -10.79 -2.63
CA ASP A 9 3.27 -11.85 -1.65
C ASP A 9 3.15 -13.24 -2.26
N ALA A 10 2.08 -13.52 -3.00
CA ALA A 10 1.93 -14.78 -3.71
C ALA A 10 3.02 -14.98 -4.78
N THR A 11 3.44 -13.90 -5.45
CA THR A 11 4.51 -13.98 -6.44
C THR A 11 5.87 -14.26 -5.80
N LEU A 12 6.21 -13.58 -4.69
CA LEU A 12 7.43 -13.85 -3.93
C LEU A 12 7.41 -15.26 -3.33
N ALA A 13 6.26 -15.74 -2.85
CA ALA A 13 6.10 -17.09 -2.31
C ALA A 13 6.40 -18.15 -3.38
N ARG A 14 5.85 -18.00 -4.60
CA ARG A 14 6.14 -18.88 -5.73
C ARG A 14 7.63 -18.89 -6.10
N LEU A 15 8.27 -17.72 -6.10
CA LEU A 15 9.71 -17.63 -6.38
C LEU A 15 10.55 -18.28 -5.28
N ALA A 16 10.21 -18.08 -4.01
CA ALA A 16 10.90 -18.69 -2.89
C ALA A 16 10.76 -20.22 -2.88
N GLU A 17 9.58 -20.74 -3.21
CA GLU A 17 9.34 -22.17 -3.36
C GLU A 17 10.19 -22.75 -4.49
N GLN A 18 10.25 -22.09 -5.65
CA GLN A 18 11.04 -22.51 -6.81
C GLN A 18 12.56 -22.50 -6.53
N GLU A 19 13.05 -21.48 -5.80
CA GLU A 19 14.49 -21.29 -5.55
C GLU A 19 15.00 -22.09 -4.35
N PHE A 20 14.18 -22.27 -3.32
CA PHE A 20 14.60 -22.79 -2.01
C PHE A 20 13.79 -23.99 -1.52
N GLY A 21 12.69 -24.35 -2.19
CA GLY A 21 11.75 -25.38 -1.70
C GLY A 21 11.02 -24.97 -0.41
N VAL A 22 11.03 -23.69 -0.04
CA VAL A 22 10.42 -23.17 1.20
C VAL A 22 8.99 -22.73 0.92
N THR A 23 8.03 -23.37 1.60
CA THR A 23 6.63 -22.93 1.59
C THR A 23 6.35 -22.00 2.77
N ALA A 24 5.44 -21.06 2.63
CA ALA A 24 5.08 -20.06 3.66
C ALA A 24 4.56 -20.63 5.01
N LYS A 25 4.48 -21.95 5.13
CA LYS A 25 4.02 -22.66 6.35
C LYS A 25 5.13 -23.07 7.32
N GLY A 26 6.39 -22.78 7.07
CA GLY A 26 7.52 -23.11 7.94
C GLY A 26 7.85 -21.95 8.88
N GLY A 27 7.82 -22.23 10.18
CA GLY A 27 7.93 -21.25 11.27
C GLY A 27 9.16 -20.32 11.22
N ALA A 28 8.99 -19.15 11.83
CA ALA A 28 9.95 -18.06 11.83
C ALA A 28 11.26 -18.38 12.56
N PRO A 29 12.43 -18.00 12.05
CA PRO A 29 13.67 -17.90 12.83
C PRO A 29 13.63 -16.66 13.75
N GLN A 30 14.16 -16.82 14.96
CA GLN A 30 14.11 -15.84 16.04
C GLN A 30 15.03 -14.63 15.84
N GLY A 31 14.63 -13.50 16.42
CA GLY A 31 15.03 -12.10 16.24
C GLY A 31 16.48 -11.64 16.40
N GLU A 32 17.47 -12.48 16.65
CA GLU A 32 18.85 -12.01 16.93
C GLU A 32 19.73 -11.75 15.68
N GLU A 33 19.39 -12.30 14.52
CA GLU A 33 20.14 -12.07 13.28
C GLU A 33 19.77 -10.75 12.55
N ARG A 34 18.68 -10.09 12.94
CA ARG A 34 18.23 -8.82 12.29
C ARG A 34 19.13 -7.62 12.59
N GLU A 35 19.70 -7.53 13.77
CA GLU A 35 20.56 -6.40 14.18
C GLU A 35 21.94 -6.43 13.50
N GLN A 36 22.46 -7.61 13.19
CA GLN A 36 23.78 -7.75 12.58
C GLN A 36 23.81 -7.41 11.08
N LEU A 37 22.68 -7.50 10.36
CA LEU A 37 22.61 -7.15 8.94
C LEU A 37 22.44 -5.64 8.70
N ALA A 38 21.85 -4.92 9.64
CA ALA A 38 21.76 -3.44 9.56
C ALA A 38 23.14 -2.78 9.68
N ALA A 39 24.10 -3.46 10.30
CA ALA A 39 25.47 -2.96 10.52
C ALA A 39 26.45 -3.28 9.39
N ALA A 40 26.13 -4.23 8.50
CA ALA A 40 26.98 -4.63 7.37
C ALA A 40 26.57 -3.94 6.06
N GLY A 41 26.40 -2.62 6.09
CA GLY A 41 26.21 -1.80 4.90
C GLY A 41 27.48 -1.77 4.06
N GLU A 42 27.59 -2.66 3.07
CA GLU A 42 28.52 -2.46 1.97
C GLU A 42 28.07 -1.24 1.17
N GLU A 43 28.90 -0.23 1.11
CA GLU A 43 28.72 0.99 0.32
C GLU A 43 28.35 0.65 -1.11
N GLY A 44 27.14 1.09 -1.55
CA GLY A 44 26.67 0.98 -2.94
C GLY A 44 25.55 -0.04 -3.21
N ARG A 45 25.09 -0.85 -2.24
CA ARG A 45 23.91 -1.70 -2.39
C ARG A 45 22.69 -1.00 -1.81
N GLU A 46 21.70 -0.76 -2.66
CA GLU A 46 20.37 -0.32 -2.24
C GLU A 46 19.82 -1.34 -1.21
N ALA A 47 19.56 -0.87 0.02
CA ALA A 47 18.99 -1.73 1.06
C ALA A 47 17.72 -2.41 0.53
N PRO A 48 17.47 -3.68 0.89
CA PRO A 48 16.21 -4.32 0.50
C PRO A 48 15.05 -3.46 1.02
N PRO A 49 14.01 -3.25 0.20
CA PRO A 49 12.86 -2.48 0.64
C PRO A 49 12.28 -3.13 1.90
N PRO A 50 11.76 -2.35 2.84
CA PRO A 50 11.22 -2.86 4.10
C PRO A 50 9.85 -3.53 3.86
N TYR A 51 9.85 -4.66 3.15
CA TYR A 51 8.69 -5.52 3.04
C TYR A 51 8.69 -6.46 4.25
N ASP A 52 7.67 -6.31 5.06
CA ASP A 52 7.46 -7.16 6.25
C ASP A 52 6.33 -8.14 5.92
N THR A 53 6.67 -9.24 5.27
CA THR A 53 5.73 -10.31 4.96
C THR A 53 6.11 -11.58 5.74
N ALA A 54 5.11 -12.39 6.11
CA ALA A 54 5.34 -13.64 6.79
C ALA A 54 6.33 -14.55 6.05
N LEU A 55 6.30 -14.52 4.71
CA LEU A 55 7.24 -15.25 3.87
C LEU A 55 8.68 -14.76 4.07
N LEU A 56 8.91 -13.45 3.98
CA LEU A 56 10.26 -12.90 4.10
C LEU A 56 10.82 -13.15 5.50
N ASN A 57 9.96 -13.13 6.52
CA ASN A 57 10.34 -13.44 7.89
C ASN A 57 10.73 -14.92 8.08
N ALA A 58 10.19 -15.82 7.25
CA ALA A 58 10.54 -17.24 7.26
C ALA A 58 11.84 -17.59 6.51
N LEU A 59 12.40 -16.63 5.74
CA LEU A 59 13.63 -16.81 4.97
C LEU A 59 14.84 -16.29 5.74
N THR A 60 15.98 -17.02 5.64
CA THR A 60 17.27 -16.50 6.11
C THR A 60 17.67 -15.25 5.31
N ALA A 61 18.52 -14.40 5.89
CA ALA A 61 19.02 -13.20 5.24
C ALA A 61 19.66 -13.48 3.86
N ARG A 62 20.40 -14.60 3.74
CA ARG A 62 21.00 -15.02 2.47
C ARG A 62 19.95 -15.39 1.43
N GLN A 63 18.87 -16.07 1.83
CA GLN A 63 17.75 -16.41 0.94
C GLN A 63 16.98 -15.15 0.52
N GLN A 64 16.70 -14.22 1.46
CA GLN A 64 16.08 -12.94 1.13
C GLN A 64 16.93 -12.15 0.11
N SER A 65 18.25 -12.07 0.32
CA SER A 65 19.16 -11.39 -0.62
C SER A 65 19.12 -12.02 -2.01
N ARG A 66 19.12 -13.36 -2.11
CA ARG A 66 19.02 -14.08 -3.40
C ARG A 66 17.66 -13.86 -4.06
N LEU A 67 16.58 -13.91 -3.29
CA LEU A 67 15.23 -13.64 -3.79
C LEU A 67 15.13 -12.24 -4.40
N TRP A 68 15.62 -11.22 -3.68
CA TRP A 68 15.66 -9.85 -4.19
C TRP A 68 16.59 -9.69 -5.39
N GLN A 69 17.71 -10.40 -5.43
CA GLN A 69 18.58 -10.43 -6.62
C GLN A 69 17.84 -11.01 -7.83
N ARG A 70 17.05 -12.08 -7.64
CA ARG A 70 16.20 -12.66 -8.68
C ARG A 70 15.16 -11.67 -9.18
N VAL A 71 14.45 -11.00 -8.27
CA VAL A 71 13.47 -9.95 -8.60
C VAL A 71 14.12 -8.83 -9.42
N ARG A 72 15.26 -8.29 -8.95
CA ARG A 72 15.98 -7.22 -9.66
C ARG A 72 16.46 -7.65 -11.05
N GLY A 73 16.90 -8.90 -11.20
CA GLY A 73 17.35 -9.47 -12.49
C GLY A 73 16.22 -9.79 -13.45
N THR A 74 14.98 -9.91 -12.97
CA THR A 74 13.83 -10.24 -13.82
C THR A 74 13.36 -9.00 -14.59
N ARG A 75 13.36 -9.12 -15.94
CA ARG A 75 12.94 -8.01 -16.81
C ARG A 75 11.45 -7.70 -16.63
N ASN A 76 11.17 -6.44 -16.30
CA ASN A 76 9.81 -5.93 -16.10
C ASN A 76 9.00 -6.72 -15.04
N PHE A 77 9.65 -7.12 -13.95
CA PHE A 77 9.05 -7.95 -12.91
C PHE A 77 7.69 -7.41 -12.42
N TRP A 78 7.57 -6.11 -12.24
CA TRP A 78 6.35 -5.47 -11.71
C TRP A 78 5.15 -5.55 -12.65
N GLU A 79 5.37 -5.88 -13.91
CA GLU A 79 4.30 -6.11 -14.88
C GLU A 79 3.70 -7.53 -14.79
N SER A 80 4.40 -8.48 -14.12
CA SER A 80 3.99 -9.90 -14.06
C SER A 80 3.11 -10.24 -12.86
N LEU A 81 2.85 -9.30 -11.96
CA LEU A 81 2.03 -9.53 -10.78
C LEU A 81 0.57 -9.74 -11.14
N ASP A 82 -0.11 -10.59 -10.39
CA ASP A 82 -1.55 -10.74 -10.47
C ASP A 82 -2.25 -9.65 -9.62
N GLU A 83 -3.56 -9.43 -9.81
CA GLU A 83 -4.35 -8.61 -8.88
C GLU A 83 -4.59 -9.39 -7.58
N CYS A 84 -4.54 -8.71 -6.42
CA CYS A 84 -4.97 -9.29 -5.14
C CYS A 84 -6.44 -9.70 -5.18
N GLU A 85 -7.26 -8.90 -5.82
CA GLU A 85 -8.70 -9.10 -5.99
C GLU A 85 -9.02 -8.84 -7.47
N PRO A 86 -9.23 -9.88 -8.29
CA PRO A 86 -9.42 -9.72 -9.73
C PRO A 86 -10.56 -8.77 -10.10
N GLY A 87 -10.27 -7.80 -10.97
CA GLY A 87 -11.23 -6.81 -11.48
C GLY A 87 -11.35 -5.54 -10.62
N THR A 88 -10.64 -5.43 -9.50
CA THR A 88 -10.69 -4.22 -8.66
C THR A 88 -10.08 -3.00 -9.33
N VAL A 89 -9.02 -3.15 -10.11
CA VAL A 89 -8.43 -2.03 -10.88
C VAL A 89 -9.45 -1.46 -11.87
N ARG A 90 -10.18 -2.32 -12.56
CA ARG A 90 -11.27 -1.91 -13.47
C ARG A 90 -12.42 -1.23 -12.71
N ARG A 91 -12.74 -1.72 -11.51
CA ARG A 91 -13.75 -1.08 -10.64
C ARG A 91 -13.32 0.34 -10.25
N ILE A 92 -12.04 0.54 -9.87
CA ILE A 92 -11.51 1.89 -9.56
C ILE A 92 -11.65 2.81 -10.78
N GLN A 93 -11.29 2.35 -11.99
CA GLN A 93 -11.47 3.13 -13.22
C GLN A 93 -12.92 3.55 -13.42
N LYS A 94 -13.87 2.62 -13.21
CA LYS A 94 -15.30 2.91 -13.34
C LYS A 94 -15.75 3.97 -12.32
N LEU A 95 -15.43 3.80 -11.03
CA LEU A 95 -15.78 4.75 -9.98
C LEU A 95 -15.14 6.11 -10.21
N ALA A 96 -13.86 6.15 -10.58
CA ALA A 96 -13.16 7.40 -10.91
C ALA A 96 -13.87 8.18 -12.03
N HIS A 97 -14.35 7.49 -13.06
CA HIS A 97 -15.10 8.12 -14.15
C HIS A 97 -16.51 8.59 -13.70
N GLU A 98 -17.24 7.75 -12.98
CA GLU A 98 -18.62 8.03 -12.55
C GLU A 98 -18.71 9.14 -11.49
N LEU A 99 -17.75 9.13 -10.55
CA LEU A 99 -17.73 10.03 -9.40
C LEU A 99 -16.72 11.18 -9.56
N ARG A 100 -16.02 11.23 -10.69
CA ARG A 100 -14.99 12.24 -11.01
C ARG A 100 -13.85 12.29 -10.00
N TRP A 101 -13.40 11.12 -9.56
CA TRP A 101 -12.26 11.02 -8.67
C TRP A 101 -10.93 11.19 -9.41
N ASP A 102 -10.05 11.99 -8.86
CA ASP A 102 -8.63 11.98 -9.20
C ASP A 102 -7.93 10.85 -8.43
N VAL A 103 -7.39 9.87 -9.14
CA VAL A 103 -6.77 8.69 -8.53
C VAL A 103 -5.26 8.70 -8.72
N LEU A 104 -4.53 8.67 -7.61
CA LEU A 104 -3.08 8.58 -7.59
C LEU A 104 -2.63 7.22 -7.05
N PHE A 105 -1.81 6.51 -7.80
CA PHE A 105 -1.19 5.26 -7.38
C PHE A 105 0.21 5.52 -6.84
N VAL A 106 0.38 5.38 -5.53
CA VAL A 106 1.68 5.56 -4.86
C VAL A 106 2.29 4.21 -4.55
N THR A 107 3.56 4.02 -4.88
CA THR A 107 4.26 2.76 -4.64
C THR A 107 5.73 2.97 -4.29
N GLN A 108 6.30 2.00 -3.57
CA GLN A 108 7.72 1.90 -3.30
C GLN A 108 8.22 0.55 -3.83
N ARG A 109 8.86 0.57 -4.98
CA ARG A 109 9.35 -0.64 -5.65
C ARG A 109 10.84 -0.49 -5.96
N PRO A 110 11.69 -1.49 -5.70
CA PRO A 110 13.07 -1.46 -6.14
C PRO A 110 13.16 -1.53 -7.67
N ARG A 111 14.27 -1.04 -8.20
CA ARG A 111 14.58 -1.17 -9.63
C ARG A 111 14.70 -2.63 -10.02
N THR A 112 14.18 -2.95 -11.20
CA THR A 112 14.33 -4.26 -11.85
C THR A 112 14.88 -4.08 -13.26
N ALA A 113 15.33 -5.15 -13.89
CA ALA A 113 15.74 -5.09 -15.27
C ALA A 113 14.58 -4.64 -16.18
N GLY A 114 14.87 -3.91 -17.21
CA GLY A 114 13.89 -3.42 -18.18
C GLY A 114 13.47 -1.97 -17.96
N ARG A 115 12.16 -1.71 -17.94
CA ARG A 115 11.57 -0.36 -17.79
C ARG A 115 11.71 0.16 -16.36
N THR A 116 11.53 1.46 -16.19
CA THR A 116 11.46 2.09 -14.84
C THR A 116 10.27 1.52 -14.06
N GLN A 117 10.35 1.58 -12.72
CA GLN A 117 9.28 1.12 -11.83
C GLN A 117 7.95 1.81 -12.15
N GLN A 118 7.99 3.11 -12.43
CA GLN A 118 6.82 3.90 -12.81
C GLN A 118 6.18 3.35 -14.08
N LEU A 119 6.96 3.16 -15.17
CA LEU A 119 6.44 2.63 -16.42
C LEU A 119 5.90 1.20 -16.29
N GLN A 120 6.58 0.34 -15.54
CA GLN A 120 6.08 -1.01 -15.26
C GLN A 120 4.74 -0.97 -14.52
N THR A 121 4.61 -0.09 -13.52
CA THR A 121 3.36 0.07 -12.76
C THR A 121 2.24 0.62 -13.65
N GLN A 122 2.53 1.62 -14.49
CA GLN A 122 1.55 2.14 -15.46
C GLN A 122 1.09 1.08 -16.45
N HIS A 123 2.03 0.27 -16.99
CA HIS A 123 1.69 -0.83 -17.90
C HIS A 123 0.83 -1.90 -17.21
N TRP A 124 1.15 -2.23 -15.96
CA TRP A 124 0.36 -3.17 -15.17
C TRP A 124 -1.07 -2.65 -14.96
N LEU A 125 -1.24 -1.41 -14.49
CA LEU A 125 -2.55 -0.78 -14.28
C LEU A 125 -3.38 -0.73 -15.58
N ARG A 126 -2.75 -0.34 -16.70
CA ARG A 126 -3.43 -0.31 -18.01
C ARG A 126 -3.89 -1.70 -18.46
N ARG A 127 -3.08 -2.72 -18.25
CA ARG A 127 -3.46 -4.10 -18.56
C ARG A 127 -4.68 -4.56 -17.77
N HIS A 128 -4.81 -4.11 -16.51
CA HIS A 128 -5.94 -4.43 -15.65
C HIS A 128 -7.13 -3.46 -15.81
N GLY A 129 -7.07 -2.52 -16.75
CA GLY A 129 -8.20 -1.72 -17.17
C GLY A 129 -8.28 -0.30 -16.62
N PHE A 130 -7.14 0.26 -16.13
CA PHE A 130 -7.04 1.68 -15.79
C PHE A 130 -6.30 2.44 -16.89
N GLU A 131 -7.00 3.29 -17.66
CA GLU A 131 -6.48 3.84 -18.92
C GLU A 131 -5.31 4.82 -18.77
N TYR A 132 -5.43 5.78 -17.85
CA TYR A 132 -4.48 6.88 -17.67
C TYR A 132 -3.97 6.94 -16.22
N PRO A 133 -3.18 5.96 -15.76
CA PRO A 133 -2.78 5.89 -14.35
C PRO A 133 -1.74 6.97 -14.01
N ALA A 134 -2.08 7.84 -13.07
CA ALA A 134 -1.12 8.71 -12.40
C ALA A 134 -0.34 7.86 -11.37
N VAL A 135 0.96 7.63 -11.63
CA VAL A 135 1.80 6.78 -10.77
C VAL A 135 2.97 7.58 -10.22
N TYR A 136 3.13 7.53 -8.91
CA TYR A 136 4.26 8.11 -8.20
C TYR A 136 5.06 7.05 -7.44
N THR A 137 6.35 6.96 -7.72
CA THR A 137 7.26 6.03 -7.02
C THR A 137 8.09 6.81 -6.00
N THR A 138 7.98 6.46 -4.72
CA THR A 138 8.63 7.20 -3.63
C THR A 138 8.92 6.33 -2.42
N ILE A 139 9.91 6.73 -1.65
CA ILE A 139 10.22 6.23 -0.31
C ILE A 139 9.72 7.16 0.80
N GLY A 140 9.13 8.32 0.44
CA GLY A 140 8.68 9.32 1.39
C GLY A 140 7.40 8.91 2.15
N SER A 141 7.10 9.68 3.23
CA SER A 141 5.90 9.52 4.04
C SER A 141 4.63 9.59 3.20
N ARG A 142 3.69 8.67 3.44
CA ARG A 142 2.35 8.71 2.83
C ARG A 142 1.53 9.87 3.36
N GLY A 143 1.73 10.22 4.63
CA GLY A 143 1.08 11.37 5.25
C GLY A 143 1.49 12.69 4.61
N ALA A 144 2.80 12.90 4.40
CA ALA A 144 3.30 14.10 3.73
C ALA A 144 2.76 14.24 2.29
N ILE A 145 2.67 13.12 1.55
CA ILE A 145 2.07 13.11 0.20
C ILE A 145 0.57 13.45 0.28
N ALA A 146 -0.17 12.82 1.19
CA ALA A 146 -1.59 13.05 1.36
C ALA A 146 -1.88 14.52 1.73
N ALA A 147 -1.07 15.11 2.60
CA ALA A 147 -1.17 16.51 2.97
C ALA A 147 -0.86 17.45 1.80
N ALA A 148 0.25 17.20 1.08
CA ALA A 148 0.68 18.05 -0.03
C ALA A 148 -0.31 18.07 -1.20
N LEU A 149 -0.97 16.95 -1.44
CA LEU A 149 -1.94 16.79 -2.52
C LEU A 149 -3.40 16.98 -2.05
N THR A 150 -3.61 17.27 -0.76
CA THR A 150 -4.95 17.42 -0.16
C THR A 150 -5.88 16.26 -0.51
N LEU A 151 -5.37 15.02 -0.34
CA LEU A 151 -6.16 13.83 -0.65
C LEU A 151 -7.37 13.73 0.29
N ASP A 152 -8.50 13.26 -0.23
CA ASP A 152 -9.72 12.98 0.55
C ASP A 152 -9.63 11.63 1.26
N ALA A 153 -9.06 10.61 0.59
CA ALA A 153 -8.88 9.27 1.15
C ALA A 153 -7.54 8.66 0.74
N HIS A 154 -7.03 7.75 1.57
CA HIS A 154 -5.83 6.96 1.30
C HIS A 154 -6.05 5.51 1.69
N VAL A 155 -5.79 4.59 0.76
CA VAL A 155 -5.93 3.14 0.98
C VAL A 155 -4.56 2.48 0.96
N ASP A 156 -4.21 1.77 2.02
CA ASP A 156 -2.92 1.07 2.15
C ASP A 156 -3.09 -0.26 2.91
N ASP A 157 -2.17 -1.20 2.74
CA ASP A 157 -2.10 -2.47 3.49
C ASP A 157 -1.13 -2.38 4.68
N ARG A 158 -0.40 -1.29 4.81
CA ARG A 158 0.57 -1.06 5.87
C ARG A 158 0.02 -0.11 6.93
N LEU A 159 -0.13 -0.62 8.15
CA LEU A 159 -0.62 0.17 9.28
C LEU A 159 0.19 1.46 9.47
N GLN A 160 1.53 1.41 9.35
CA GLN A 160 2.38 2.58 9.52
C GLN A 160 2.04 3.68 8.51
N ASN A 161 1.82 3.34 7.23
CA ASN A 161 1.42 4.31 6.21
C ASN A 161 0.08 4.98 6.56
N CYS A 162 -0.89 4.22 7.07
CA CYS A 162 -2.17 4.76 7.51
C CYS A 162 -2.03 5.65 8.76
N VAL A 163 -1.13 5.30 9.69
CA VAL A 163 -0.80 6.14 10.86
C VAL A 163 -0.17 7.46 10.42
N ASP A 164 0.78 7.42 9.49
CA ASP A 164 1.41 8.63 8.94
C ASP A 164 0.35 9.55 8.29
N VAL A 165 -0.58 8.97 7.51
CA VAL A 165 -1.69 9.72 6.90
C VAL A 165 -2.60 10.35 7.96
N ALA A 166 -2.98 9.60 8.99
CA ALA A 166 -3.82 10.10 10.09
C ALA A 166 -3.15 11.24 10.86
N ALA A 167 -1.81 11.17 11.04
CA ALA A 167 -1.05 12.14 11.80
C ALA A 167 -0.71 13.42 11.02
N GLU A 168 -0.43 13.30 9.71
CA GLU A 168 0.16 14.38 8.93
C GLU A 168 -0.83 15.03 7.95
N SER A 169 -2.02 14.45 7.74
CA SER A 169 -2.98 14.93 6.74
C SER A 169 -4.42 14.95 7.28
N LYS A 170 -5.36 15.44 6.43
CA LYS A 170 -6.80 15.35 6.67
C LYS A 170 -7.45 14.20 5.88
N ALA A 171 -6.68 13.48 5.10
CA ALA A 171 -7.17 12.38 4.32
C ALA A 171 -7.71 11.27 5.23
N TRP A 172 -8.78 10.63 4.82
CA TRP A 172 -9.34 9.48 5.52
C TRP A 172 -8.48 8.22 5.23
N PRO A 173 -7.74 7.68 6.22
CA PRO A 173 -6.94 6.48 6.03
C PRO A 173 -7.80 5.23 6.13
N VAL A 174 -7.66 4.34 5.15
CA VAL A 174 -8.32 3.03 5.09
C VAL A 174 -7.27 1.94 5.00
N LEU A 175 -7.18 1.12 6.04
CA LEU A 175 -6.28 -0.02 6.12
C LEU A 175 -6.96 -1.28 5.57
N VAL A 176 -6.37 -1.87 4.53
CA VAL A 176 -6.77 -3.19 4.03
C VAL A 176 -5.96 -4.26 4.76
N TRP A 177 -6.58 -4.95 5.73
CA TRP A 177 -5.91 -5.96 6.56
C TRP A 177 -6.50 -7.34 6.31
N ARG A 178 -5.78 -8.18 5.56
CA ARG A 178 -6.29 -9.49 5.10
C ARG A 178 -6.06 -10.62 6.08
N ASP A 179 -5.12 -10.48 7.03
CA ASP A 179 -4.85 -11.52 8.01
C ASP A 179 -6.00 -11.67 9.01
N ALA A 180 -6.70 -12.81 8.92
CA ALA A 180 -7.89 -13.07 9.72
C ALA A 180 -7.57 -13.24 11.21
N GLU A 181 -6.38 -13.77 11.56
CA GLU A 181 -6.00 -14.06 12.95
C GLU A 181 -5.73 -12.79 13.75
N SER A 182 -5.15 -11.78 13.11
CA SER A 182 -4.81 -10.52 13.76
C SER A 182 -5.81 -9.37 13.46
N PHE A 183 -6.81 -9.59 12.62
CA PHE A 183 -7.74 -8.54 12.15
C PHE A 183 -8.39 -7.76 13.30
N ASP A 184 -8.93 -8.45 14.29
CA ASP A 184 -9.64 -7.78 15.40
C ASP A 184 -8.68 -7.01 16.31
N ARG A 185 -7.50 -7.56 16.56
CA ARG A 185 -6.45 -6.91 17.37
C ARG A 185 -5.92 -5.64 16.70
N VAL A 186 -5.52 -5.75 15.42
CA VAL A 186 -5.00 -4.62 14.64
C VAL A 186 -6.11 -3.60 14.40
N GLY A 187 -7.31 -4.08 14.07
CA GLY A 187 -8.47 -3.23 13.81
C GLY A 187 -8.87 -2.38 15.01
N THR A 188 -8.85 -2.94 16.22
CA THR A 188 -9.16 -2.15 17.43
C THR A 188 -8.15 -1.02 17.63
N GLY A 189 -6.86 -1.30 17.52
CA GLY A 189 -5.81 -0.28 17.66
C GLY A 189 -5.90 0.81 16.57
N ALA A 190 -6.10 0.42 15.33
CA ALA A 190 -6.18 1.34 14.19
C ALA A 190 -7.41 2.25 14.27
N ARG A 191 -8.59 1.71 14.63
CA ARG A 191 -9.82 2.52 14.77
C ARG A 191 -9.71 3.59 15.84
N ASN A 192 -8.97 3.34 16.94
CA ASN A 192 -8.70 4.33 17.97
C ASN A 192 -7.88 5.52 17.45
N LEU A 193 -7.17 5.36 16.33
CA LEU A 193 -6.42 6.41 15.64
C LEU A 193 -7.21 7.05 14.48
N GLY A 194 -8.49 6.71 14.33
CA GLY A 194 -9.34 7.23 13.25
C GLY A 194 -9.11 6.53 11.90
N ILE A 195 -8.45 5.37 11.88
CA ILE A 195 -8.17 4.58 10.68
C ILE A 195 -9.31 3.59 10.47
N ALA A 196 -9.97 3.63 9.31
CA ALA A 196 -10.91 2.58 8.92
C ALA A 196 -10.14 1.28 8.62
N VAL A 197 -10.72 0.12 8.98
CA VAL A 197 -10.08 -1.18 8.75
C VAL A 197 -11.07 -2.11 8.06
N VAL A 198 -10.65 -2.63 6.93
CA VAL A 198 -11.43 -3.52 6.06
C VAL A 198 -10.63 -4.78 5.71
N ARG A 199 -11.29 -5.84 5.26
CA ARG A 199 -10.64 -7.09 4.85
C ARG A 199 -10.22 -7.06 3.38
N THR A 200 -10.96 -6.35 2.56
CA THR A 200 -10.81 -6.34 1.10
C THR A 200 -10.74 -4.92 0.56
N LEU A 201 -10.12 -4.77 -0.60
CA LEU A 201 -10.17 -3.51 -1.32
C LEU A 201 -11.58 -3.20 -1.83
N ALA A 202 -12.36 -4.24 -2.14
CA ALA A 202 -13.76 -4.07 -2.52
C ALA A 202 -14.55 -3.36 -1.40
N GLU A 203 -14.39 -3.78 -0.13
CA GLU A 203 -15.00 -3.13 1.03
C GLU A 203 -14.52 -1.67 1.20
N ALA A 204 -13.22 -1.42 0.98
CA ALA A 204 -12.68 -0.05 1.03
C ALA A 204 -13.35 0.86 0.00
N LEU A 205 -13.49 0.37 -1.24
CA LEU A 205 -14.16 1.10 -2.32
C LEU A 205 -15.64 1.35 -2.02
N ASP A 206 -16.34 0.37 -1.44
CA ASP A 206 -17.76 0.55 -1.02
C ASP A 206 -17.88 1.66 0.01
N GLN A 207 -16.99 1.70 1.01
CA GLN A 207 -17.02 2.73 2.05
C GLN A 207 -16.69 4.12 1.49
N ILE A 208 -15.69 4.24 0.61
CA ILE A 208 -15.32 5.52 -0.01
C ILE A 208 -16.45 6.01 -0.93
N GLU A 209 -17.03 5.14 -1.74
CA GLU A 209 -18.17 5.45 -2.59
C GLU A 209 -19.38 5.93 -1.77
N GLN A 210 -19.69 5.25 -0.66
CA GLN A 210 -20.76 5.64 0.25
C GLN A 210 -20.49 7.01 0.89
N ALA A 211 -19.27 7.27 1.32
CA ALA A 211 -18.88 8.54 1.93
C ALA A 211 -18.99 9.69 0.92
N ASP A 212 -18.56 9.49 -0.34
CA ASP A 212 -18.64 10.48 -1.40
C ASP A 212 -20.09 10.80 -1.81
N ARG A 213 -20.96 9.78 -1.86
CA ARG A 213 -22.38 9.94 -2.17
C ARG A 213 -23.23 10.46 -1.00
N ALA A 214 -22.69 10.48 0.21
CA ALA A 214 -23.40 11.02 1.37
C ALA A 214 -23.63 12.53 1.17
N PRO A 215 -24.82 13.07 1.49
CA PRO A 215 -25.05 14.50 1.39
C PRO A 215 -24.06 15.22 2.30
N SER A 216 -23.31 16.16 1.72
CA SER A 216 -22.34 17.01 2.46
C SER A 216 -23.07 17.63 3.64
N GLN A 217 -22.71 17.26 4.87
CA GLN A 217 -23.19 18.02 6.02
C GLN A 217 -22.71 19.46 5.85
N PRO A 218 -23.58 20.47 6.01
CA PRO A 218 -23.17 21.86 5.92
C PRO A 218 -22.02 22.06 6.91
N GLU A 219 -20.88 22.54 6.42
CA GLU A 219 -19.74 22.88 7.28
C GLU A 219 -20.25 23.70 8.47
N PRO A 220 -19.87 23.36 9.70
CA PRO A 220 -20.22 24.20 10.84
C PRO A 220 -19.70 25.60 10.53
N PRO A 221 -20.53 26.65 10.73
CA PRO A 221 -20.17 28.00 10.34
C PRO A 221 -18.80 28.35 10.89
N ALA A 222 -17.93 28.87 10.02
CA ALA A 222 -16.56 29.22 10.37
C ALA A 222 -16.53 30.00 11.67
N LEU A 223 -15.45 29.84 12.47
CA LEU A 223 -15.32 30.49 13.79
C LEU A 223 -15.67 32.00 13.73
N PHE A 224 -15.34 32.67 12.63
CA PHE A 224 -15.68 34.05 12.36
C PHE A 224 -17.19 34.32 12.25
N ASP A 225 -17.96 33.39 11.70
CA ASP A 225 -19.41 33.54 11.59
C ASP A 225 -20.11 33.27 12.93
N ARG A 226 -19.54 32.41 13.78
CA ARG A 226 -19.99 32.21 15.16
C ARG A 226 -19.71 33.44 16.02
N LEU A 227 -18.54 34.06 15.86
CA LEU A 227 -18.18 35.30 16.55
C LEU A 227 -19.04 36.47 16.09
N ARG A 228 -19.32 36.65 14.82
CA ARG A 228 -20.24 37.71 14.30
C ARG A 228 -21.67 37.57 14.81
N ARG A 229 -22.17 36.36 15.08
CA ARG A 229 -23.51 36.15 15.64
C ARG A 229 -23.55 36.37 17.14
N ALA A 230 -22.44 36.22 17.86
CA ALA A 230 -22.37 36.44 19.29
C ALA A 230 -22.24 37.92 19.68
N PHE A 231 -21.89 38.81 18.73
CA PHE A 231 -21.73 40.27 18.91
C PHE A 231 -22.81 41.11 18.19
N ARG A 232 -23.92 40.52 17.82
CA ARG A 232 -25.18 41.18 17.46
C ARG A 232 -26.23 40.99 18.56
#